data_1164a571c69c57e9379d6e88aac855b7
#
_entry.id   1164a571c69c57e9379d6e88aac855b7
#
_cell.length_a   1.000
_cell.length_b   1.000
_cell.length_c   1.000
_cell.angle_alpha   90.00
_cell.angle_beta   90.00
_cell.angle_gamma   90.00
#
_symmetry.space_group_name_H-M   'P 1'
#
loop_
_entity.id
_entity.type
_entity.pdbx_description
1 polymer ?
#
loop_
_entity_poly.entity_id
_entity_poly.type
_entity_poly.pdbx_seq_one_letter_code
_entity_poly.pdbx_strand_id
1 'polypeptide(L)'
;MRLPVKLLSLGIVVLAIAAAAVVLLPPGKQAVDKQAAKKLDLITNELCVVAPATPYDPASGLDMLAPRPIPAAARCPVCGMYPARFPRWAGQSIFKDGAAHYFDSPIDLFAFLQRVDRYNNGYTVDDVAVSFVTDFETGQWIAAHNAFFVHGSSAFGPMRDADLPSFASRKAADGFARSRGGKVLTFSQVTPELLRSLSRNVHHRH
;
A
#
# COMPACT_ATOMS: atom_id res chain seq x y z
N MET A 1 30.66 3.29 79.83
CA MET A 1 29.53 2.80 79.07
C MET A 1 30.06 2.28 77.69
N ARG A 2 30.12 0.96 77.50
CA ARG A 2 30.61 0.34 76.25
C ARG A 2 29.43 -0.07 75.43
N LEU A 3 29.22 0.57 74.28
CA LEU A 3 28.21 0.15 73.26
C LEU A 3 28.62 -1.17 72.62
N PRO A 4 27.72 -2.09 72.36
CA PRO A 4 28.05 -3.41 71.84
C PRO A 4 28.36 -3.33 70.33
N VAL A 5 29.54 -3.81 70.01
CA VAL A 5 30.12 -3.90 68.61
C VAL A 5 29.28 -4.78 67.67
N LYS A 6 28.24 -5.45 68.16
CA LYS A 6 27.43 -6.39 67.35
C LYS A 6 26.41 -5.76 66.35
N LEU A 7 26.14 -4.45 66.48
CA LEU A 7 25.19 -3.76 65.61
C LEU A 7 25.82 -3.19 64.32
N LEU A 8 27.15 -3.09 64.25
CA LEU A 8 27.87 -2.56 63.08
C LEU A 8 28.07 -3.61 61.96
N SER A 9 28.08 -4.90 62.33
CA SER A 9 28.33 -5.98 61.36
C SER A 9 27.09 -6.35 60.53
N LEU A 10 25.87 -6.08 61.05
CA LEU A 10 24.64 -6.43 60.31
C LEU A 10 24.32 -5.43 59.19
N GLY A 11 24.70 -4.16 59.38
CA GLY A 11 24.48 -3.12 58.35
C GLY A 11 25.36 -3.28 57.11
N ILE A 12 26.59 -3.76 57.29
CA ILE A 12 27.54 -3.95 56.17
C ILE A 12 27.14 -5.15 55.29
N VAL A 13 26.61 -6.22 55.91
CA VAL A 13 26.17 -7.42 55.15
C VAL A 13 24.91 -7.12 54.33
N VAL A 14 23.98 -6.31 54.82
CA VAL A 14 22.76 -5.94 54.09
C VAL A 14 23.08 -5.03 52.89
N LEU A 15 24.06 -4.11 53.04
CA LEU A 15 24.50 -3.25 51.93
C LEU A 15 25.27 -4.04 50.85
N ALA A 16 26.03 -5.07 51.22
CA ALA A 16 26.74 -5.92 50.26
C ALA A 16 25.80 -6.81 49.45
N ILE A 17 24.68 -7.28 50.03
CA ILE A 17 23.69 -8.09 49.33
C ILE A 17 22.87 -7.23 48.35
N ALA A 18 22.55 -5.98 48.68
CA ALA A 18 21.86 -5.05 47.79
C ALA A 18 22.71 -4.65 46.56
N ALA A 19 24.04 -4.52 46.74
CA ALA A 19 24.98 -4.23 45.64
C ALA A 19 25.19 -5.43 44.71
N ALA A 20 25.12 -6.68 45.20
CA ALA A 20 25.28 -7.88 44.40
C ALA A 20 24.05 -8.23 43.57
N ALA A 21 22.84 -7.80 44.00
CA ALA A 21 21.60 -8.05 43.22
C ALA A 21 21.50 -7.21 41.94
N VAL A 22 22.21 -6.08 41.81
CA VAL A 22 22.21 -5.22 40.62
C VAL A 22 23.12 -5.77 39.50
N VAL A 23 24.06 -6.68 39.82
CA VAL A 23 25.03 -7.21 38.84
C VAL A 23 24.57 -8.51 38.15
N LEU A 24 23.46 -9.13 38.59
CA LEU A 24 22.99 -10.43 38.09
C LEU A 24 21.85 -10.37 37.05
N LEU A 25 21.53 -9.19 36.51
CA LEU A 25 20.65 -9.10 35.33
C LEU A 25 21.48 -9.35 34.08
N PRO A 26 21.16 -10.38 33.27
CA PRO A 26 21.93 -10.68 32.07
C PRO A 26 21.88 -9.50 31.10
N PRO A 27 23.04 -9.03 30.56
CA PRO A 27 23.11 -7.87 29.66
C PRO A 27 22.40 -8.08 28.32
N GLY A 28 21.86 -9.28 28.07
CA GLY A 28 21.19 -9.63 26.80
C GLY A 28 19.83 -9.00 26.60
N LYS A 29 19.03 -8.80 27.65
CA LYS A 29 17.65 -8.27 27.47
C LYS A 29 17.61 -6.77 27.13
N GLN A 30 18.50 -5.96 27.72
CA GLN A 30 18.54 -4.52 27.42
C GLN A 30 19.12 -4.20 26.03
N ALA A 31 20.01 -5.03 25.51
CA ALA A 31 20.56 -4.86 24.16
C ALA A 31 19.56 -5.26 23.08
N VAL A 32 18.75 -6.30 23.31
CA VAL A 32 17.70 -6.75 22.41
C VAL A 32 16.58 -5.72 22.31
N ASP A 33 16.15 -5.15 23.44
CA ASP A 33 15.10 -4.10 23.45
C ASP A 33 15.56 -2.80 22.78
N LYS A 34 16.82 -2.40 22.96
CA LYS A 34 17.39 -1.21 22.29
C LYS A 34 17.55 -1.42 20.78
N GLN A 35 17.89 -2.64 20.36
CA GLN A 35 18.03 -2.98 18.95
C GLN A 35 16.66 -3.11 18.26
N ALA A 36 15.66 -3.66 18.94
CA ALA A 36 14.28 -3.72 18.48
C ALA A 36 13.66 -2.31 18.41
N ALA A 37 13.87 -1.47 19.42
CA ALA A 37 13.42 -0.08 19.42
C ALA A 37 14.12 0.74 18.32
N LYS A 38 15.44 0.58 18.11
CA LYS A 38 16.17 1.24 17.04
C LYS A 38 15.76 0.76 15.64
N LYS A 39 15.42 -0.53 15.49
CA LYS A 39 14.88 -1.08 14.25
C LYS A 39 13.46 -0.59 13.97
N LEU A 40 12.64 -0.45 15.01
CA LEU A 40 11.30 0.14 14.91
C LEU A 40 11.35 1.62 14.56
N ASP A 41 12.27 2.38 15.14
CA ASP A 41 12.48 3.82 14.87
C ASP A 41 13.02 4.06 13.43
N LEU A 42 13.92 3.19 12.94
CA LEU A 42 14.38 3.22 11.55
C LEU A 42 13.23 2.90 10.57
N ILE A 43 12.36 1.94 10.92
CA ILE A 43 11.19 1.59 10.11
C ILE A 43 10.17 2.72 10.09
N THR A 44 9.94 3.42 11.21
CA THR A 44 9.01 4.57 11.27
C THR A 44 9.54 5.83 10.59
N ASN A 45 10.85 6.05 10.58
CA ASN A 45 11.44 7.26 9.97
C ASN A 45 11.72 7.14 8.46
N GLU A 46 11.87 5.92 7.91
CA GLU A 46 12.10 5.71 6.48
C GLU A 46 10.83 5.36 5.69
N LEU A 47 9.74 5.05 6.37
CA LEU A 47 8.45 4.74 5.77
C LEU A 47 7.49 5.92 5.87
N CYS A 48 7.54 6.80 4.91
CA CYS A 48 6.35 7.54 4.52
C CYS A 48 5.40 6.56 3.80
N VAL A 49 4.77 5.63 4.52
CA VAL A 49 3.64 4.86 3.97
C VAL A 49 2.47 5.82 3.85
N VAL A 50 2.37 6.46 2.69
CA VAL A 50 1.31 7.43 2.38
C VAL A 50 -0.07 6.76 2.46
N ALA A 51 -0.11 5.45 2.25
CA ALA A 51 -1.34 4.67 2.23
C ALA A 51 -1.04 3.20 2.57
N PRO A 52 -1.23 2.77 3.82
CA PRO A 52 -1.09 1.36 4.17
C PRO A 52 -2.16 0.53 3.46
N ALA A 53 -1.85 -0.75 3.18
CA ALA A 53 -2.85 -1.70 2.70
C ALA A 53 -3.97 -1.85 3.74
N THR A 54 -5.21 -1.87 3.27
CA THR A 54 -6.37 -2.11 4.12
C THR A 54 -6.49 -3.62 4.39
N PRO A 55 -6.44 -4.07 5.64
CA PRO A 55 -6.59 -5.48 5.97
C PRO A 55 -7.94 -6.06 5.50
N TYR A 56 -7.98 -7.37 5.26
CA TYR A 56 -9.23 -8.07 5.04
C TYR A 56 -10.03 -8.14 6.34
N ASP A 57 -11.33 -7.86 6.24
CA ASP A 57 -12.28 -8.02 7.34
C ASP A 57 -13.17 -9.24 7.08
N PRO A 58 -12.98 -10.36 7.80
CA PRO A 58 -13.82 -11.53 7.66
C PRO A 58 -15.30 -11.28 8.01
N ALA A 59 -15.58 -10.27 8.83
CA ALA A 59 -16.96 -9.90 9.19
C ALA A 59 -17.70 -9.15 8.07
N SER A 60 -17.00 -8.74 7.00
CA SER A 60 -17.60 -8.08 5.84
C SER A 60 -18.60 -8.96 5.06
N GLY A 61 -18.55 -10.28 5.23
CA GLY A 61 -19.36 -11.23 4.47
C GLY A 61 -18.94 -11.39 3.00
N LEU A 62 -17.86 -10.76 2.56
CA LEU A 62 -17.29 -10.88 1.21
C LEU A 62 -16.21 -11.96 1.20
N ASP A 63 -16.04 -12.62 0.07
CA ASP A 63 -14.87 -13.49 -0.13
C ASP A 63 -13.59 -12.66 -0.05
N MET A 64 -12.53 -13.27 0.49
CA MET A 64 -11.25 -12.60 0.75
C MET A 64 -10.66 -11.94 -0.50
N LEU A 65 -10.83 -12.53 -1.66
CA LEU A 65 -10.33 -12.03 -2.94
C LEU A 65 -11.40 -11.35 -3.81
N ALA A 66 -12.63 -11.18 -3.29
CA ALA A 66 -13.66 -10.45 -4.00
C ALA A 66 -13.39 -8.94 -4.00
N PRO A 67 -13.78 -8.23 -5.08
CA PRO A 67 -13.70 -6.79 -5.10
C PRO A 67 -14.64 -6.20 -4.05
N ARG A 68 -14.20 -5.15 -3.38
CA ARG A 68 -14.92 -4.58 -2.23
C ARG A 68 -15.10 -3.07 -2.38
N PRO A 69 -16.10 -2.49 -1.67
CA PRO A 69 -16.27 -1.04 -1.62
C PRO A 69 -14.98 -0.35 -1.17
N ILE A 70 -14.69 0.79 -1.77
CA ILE A 70 -13.52 1.60 -1.43
C ILE A 70 -13.80 2.36 -0.14
N PRO A 71 -13.01 2.18 0.94
CA PRO A 71 -13.16 2.98 2.14
C PRO A 71 -12.97 4.47 1.84
N ALA A 72 -13.83 5.33 2.39
CA ALA A 72 -13.78 6.77 2.12
C ALA A 72 -12.43 7.42 2.52
N ALA A 73 -11.77 6.85 3.53
CA ALA A 73 -10.46 7.31 4.01
C ALA A 73 -9.27 6.68 3.27
N ALA A 74 -9.51 5.66 2.41
CA ALA A 74 -8.43 5.01 1.67
C ALA A 74 -7.74 6.03 0.74
N ARG A 75 -6.41 5.91 0.66
CA ARG A 75 -5.59 6.72 -0.23
C ARG A 75 -4.89 5.84 -1.26
N CYS A 76 -4.72 6.37 -2.44
CA CYS A 76 -3.89 5.76 -3.47
C CYS A 76 -2.42 5.75 -3.02
N PRO A 77 -1.74 4.58 -2.99
CA PRO A 77 -0.35 4.50 -2.55
C PRO A 77 0.62 5.19 -3.53
N VAL A 78 0.20 5.44 -4.77
CA VAL A 78 1.04 6.04 -5.80
C VAL A 78 0.99 7.56 -5.76
N CYS A 79 -0.20 8.17 -5.69
CA CYS A 79 -0.41 9.61 -5.82
C CYS A 79 -1.00 10.28 -4.56
N GLY A 80 -1.48 9.50 -3.57
CA GLY A 80 -2.07 10.00 -2.32
C GLY A 80 -3.51 10.52 -2.44
N MET A 81 -4.14 10.46 -3.61
CA MET A 81 -5.53 10.86 -3.81
C MET A 81 -6.51 9.89 -3.12
N TYR A 82 -7.77 10.27 -3.03
CA TYR A 82 -8.85 9.46 -2.45
C TYR A 82 -9.63 8.73 -3.54
N PRO A 83 -9.42 7.42 -3.76
CA PRO A 83 -10.05 6.68 -4.85
C PRO A 83 -11.59 6.68 -4.80
N ALA A 84 -12.16 6.70 -3.59
CA ALA A 84 -13.62 6.76 -3.42
C ALA A 84 -14.28 7.99 -4.08
N ARG A 85 -13.51 9.04 -4.38
CA ARG A 85 -14.02 10.24 -5.09
C ARG A 85 -14.10 10.06 -6.60
N PHE A 86 -13.48 9.01 -7.13
CA PHE A 86 -13.36 8.77 -8.56
C PHE A 86 -13.82 7.35 -8.95
N PRO A 87 -15.05 6.95 -8.61
CA PRO A 87 -15.48 5.55 -8.71
C PRO A 87 -15.40 4.99 -10.12
N ARG A 88 -15.53 5.81 -11.17
CA ARG A 88 -15.41 5.35 -12.57
C ARG A 88 -13.99 5.06 -13.02
N TRP A 89 -13.01 5.56 -12.29
CA TRP A 89 -11.60 5.41 -12.59
C TRP A 89 -10.91 4.44 -11.64
N ALA A 90 -11.60 4.07 -10.56
CA ALA A 90 -11.00 3.37 -9.45
C ALA A 90 -10.50 1.98 -9.83
N GLY A 91 -9.41 1.60 -9.17
CA GLY A 91 -8.84 0.26 -9.18
C GLY A 91 -8.59 -0.25 -7.77
N GLN A 92 -8.39 -1.56 -7.64
CA GLN A 92 -7.92 -2.18 -6.41
C GLN A 92 -7.03 -3.39 -6.72
N SER A 93 -6.01 -3.60 -5.87
CA SER A 93 -5.21 -4.82 -5.86
C SER A 93 -5.36 -5.49 -4.51
N ILE A 94 -5.62 -6.80 -4.52
CA ILE A 94 -5.81 -7.62 -3.33
C ILE A 94 -4.66 -8.61 -3.26
N PHE A 95 -4.00 -8.65 -2.13
CA PHE A 95 -2.91 -9.58 -1.85
C PHE A 95 -3.44 -10.95 -1.41
N LYS A 96 -2.58 -11.95 -1.38
CA LYS A 96 -2.91 -13.34 -1.00
C LYS A 96 -3.46 -13.47 0.41
N ASP A 97 -3.12 -12.57 1.31
CA ASP A 97 -3.65 -12.49 2.68
C ASP A 97 -4.96 -11.68 2.79
N GLY A 98 -5.45 -11.18 1.66
CA GLY A 98 -6.66 -10.39 1.57
C GLY A 98 -6.49 -8.90 1.84
N ALA A 99 -5.33 -8.42 2.24
CA ALA A 99 -5.07 -6.98 2.33
C ALA A 99 -5.21 -6.31 0.95
N ALA A 100 -5.67 -5.06 0.89
CA ALA A 100 -5.95 -4.40 -0.38
C ALA A 100 -5.43 -2.96 -0.43
N HIS A 101 -4.93 -2.58 -1.61
CA HIS A 101 -4.73 -1.19 -2.00
C HIS A 101 -5.81 -0.75 -2.98
N TYR A 102 -6.12 0.55 -2.93
CA TYR A 102 -7.08 1.20 -3.81
C TYR A 102 -6.41 2.33 -4.58
N PHE A 103 -6.77 2.47 -5.84
CA PHE A 103 -6.21 3.43 -6.78
C PHE A 103 -7.32 4.30 -7.33
N ASP A 104 -7.05 5.59 -7.51
CA ASP A 104 -7.99 6.53 -8.11
C ASP A 104 -7.97 6.46 -9.65
N SER A 105 -6.96 5.78 -10.25
CA SER A 105 -6.85 5.60 -11.68
C SER A 105 -6.20 4.26 -12.08
N PRO A 106 -6.51 3.75 -13.30
CA PRO A 106 -5.82 2.58 -13.85
C PRO A 106 -4.32 2.79 -14.05
N ILE A 107 -3.87 4.00 -14.41
CA ILE A 107 -2.43 4.30 -14.54
C ILE A 107 -1.71 4.05 -13.20
N ASP A 108 -2.28 4.49 -12.09
CA ASP A 108 -1.69 4.29 -10.77
C ASP A 108 -1.69 2.81 -10.35
N LEU A 109 -2.76 2.06 -10.70
CA LEU A 109 -2.77 0.61 -10.52
C LEU A 109 -1.60 -0.05 -11.27
N PHE A 110 -1.39 0.29 -12.54
CA PHE A 110 -0.31 -0.28 -13.33
C PHE A 110 1.07 0.17 -12.81
N ALA A 111 1.23 1.42 -12.41
CA ALA A 111 2.47 1.92 -11.81
C ALA A 111 2.81 1.19 -10.51
N PHE A 112 1.80 0.91 -9.69
CA PHE A 112 1.94 0.11 -8.48
C PHE A 112 2.39 -1.33 -8.78
N LEU A 113 1.73 -2.01 -9.72
CA LEU A 113 2.06 -3.39 -10.09
C LEU A 113 3.49 -3.56 -10.62
N GLN A 114 4.07 -2.51 -11.21
CA GLN A 114 5.48 -2.53 -11.64
C GLN A 114 6.46 -2.41 -10.47
N ARG A 115 6.05 -1.86 -9.35
CA ARG A 115 6.93 -1.53 -8.22
C ARG A 115 6.21 -1.63 -6.89
N VAL A 116 5.59 -2.79 -6.63
CA VAL A 116 4.89 -3.07 -5.36
C VAL A 116 5.81 -2.81 -4.16
N ASP A 117 7.07 -3.25 -4.26
CA ASP A 117 8.12 -3.05 -3.27
C ASP A 117 8.37 -1.58 -2.89
N ARG A 118 8.17 -0.65 -3.82
CA ARG A 118 8.33 0.78 -3.59
C ARG A 118 7.18 1.39 -2.79
N TYR A 119 5.98 0.89 -3.00
CA TYR A 119 4.76 1.49 -2.46
C TYR A 119 4.23 0.77 -1.23
N ASN A 120 4.72 -0.44 -0.97
CA ASN A 120 4.31 -1.24 0.18
C ASN A 120 5.46 -2.13 0.67
N ASN A 121 5.95 -1.86 1.88
CA ASN A 121 6.96 -2.72 2.49
C ASN A 121 6.34 -4.04 2.93
N GLY A 122 7.04 -5.12 2.62
CA GLY A 122 6.65 -6.48 3.01
C GLY A 122 5.85 -7.24 1.96
N TYR A 123 5.47 -6.59 0.83
CA TYR A 123 4.85 -7.25 -0.30
C TYR A 123 5.66 -7.06 -1.58
N THR A 124 5.54 -8.04 -2.46
CA THR A 124 6.08 -8.03 -3.81
C THR A 124 4.95 -8.20 -4.83
N VAL A 125 5.25 -8.12 -6.11
CA VAL A 125 4.24 -8.38 -7.15
C VAL A 125 3.72 -9.81 -7.09
N ASP A 126 4.53 -10.76 -6.63
CA ASP A 126 4.13 -12.17 -6.48
C ASP A 126 3.10 -12.40 -5.37
N ASP A 127 2.97 -11.45 -4.44
CA ASP A 127 1.97 -11.50 -3.38
C ASP A 127 0.59 -10.97 -3.83
N VAL A 128 0.50 -10.30 -4.98
CA VAL A 128 -0.76 -9.84 -5.57
C VAL A 128 -1.54 -11.04 -6.06
N ALA A 129 -2.70 -11.29 -5.45
CA ALA A 129 -3.58 -12.38 -5.84
C ALA A 129 -4.47 -12.00 -7.02
N VAL A 130 -5.04 -10.79 -6.99
CA VAL A 130 -5.95 -10.28 -8.02
C VAL A 130 -5.98 -8.77 -8.01
N SER A 131 -6.19 -8.18 -9.19
CA SER A 131 -6.44 -6.75 -9.34
C SER A 131 -7.74 -6.52 -10.11
N PHE A 132 -8.45 -5.45 -9.74
CA PHE A 132 -9.69 -5.04 -10.37
C PHE A 132 -9.59 -3.58 -10.82
N VAL A 133 -10.32 -3.27 -11.88
CA VAL A 133 -10.59 -1.91 -12.36
C VAL A 133 -12.10 -1.72 -12.50
N THR A 134 -12.56 -0.49 -12.54
CA THR A 134 -13.98 -0.19 -12.74
C THR A 134 -14.28 -0.09 -14.24
N ASP A 135 -15.33 -0.76 -14.68
CA ASP A 135 -15.89 -0.52 -16.03
C ASP A 135 -16.38 0.94 -16.13
N PHE A 136 -15.82 1.67 -17.07
CA PHE A 136 -16.04 3.11 -17.20
C PHE A 136 -17.49 3.47 -17.51
N GLU A 137 -18.23 2.60 -18.18
CA GLU A 137 -19.62 2.83 -18.54
C GLU A 137 -20.57 2.43 -17.41
N THR A 138 -20.38 1.23 -16.84
CA THR A 138 -21.33 0.64 -15.90
C THR A 138 -21.01 0.89 -14.43
N GLY A 139 -19.77 1.23 -14.10
CA GLY A 139 -19.28 1.36 -12.73
C GLY A 139 -19.06 0.03 -12.01
N GLN A 140 -19.14 -1.10 -12.72
CA GLN A 140 -18.94 -2.43 -12.14
C GLN A 140 -17.46 -2.80 -12.09
N TRP A 141 -17.07 -3.59 -11.09
CA TRP A 141 -15.72 -4.14 -11.00
C TRP A 141 -15.45 -5.19 -12.06
N ILE A 142 -14.30 -5.10 -12.69
CA ILE A 142 -13.80 -6.04 -13.68
C ILE A 142 -12.43 -6.54 -13.21
N ALA A 143 -12.15 -7.84 -13.31
CA ALA A 143 -10.78 -8.33 -13.14
C ALA A 143 -9.87 -7.64 -14.16
N ALA A 144 -8.86 -6.93 -13.69
CA ALA A 144 -8.04 -6.06 -14.54
C ALA A 144 -7.38 -6.81 -15.70
N HIS A 145 -7.01 -8.07 -15.47
CA HIS A 145 -6.43 -8.94 -16.53
C HIS A 145 -7.36 -9.20 -17.70
N ASN A 146 -8.67 -9.14 -17.49
CA ASN A 146 -9.70 -9.37 -18.50
C ASN A 146 -10.24 -8.06 -19.10
N ALA A 147 -9.82 -6.91 -18.56
CA ALA A 147 -10.30 -5.60 -19.01
C ALA A 147 -9.60 -5.13 -20.31
N PHE A 148 -10.29 -4.24 -21.01
CA PHE A 148 -9.76 -3.48 -22.14
C PHE A 148 -9.58 -2.03 -21.73
N PHE A 149 -8.48 -1.43 -22.14
CA PHE A 149 -8.07 -0.07 -21.77
C PHE A 149 -7.98 0.81 -23.01
N VAL A 150 -8.38 2.07 -22.91
CA VAL A 150 -8.26 2.99 -24.04
C VAL A 150 -7.16 4.02 -23.75
N HIS A 151 -6.07 3.95 -24.51
CA HIS A 151 -4.94 4.87 -24.45
C HIS A 151 -5.08 5.99 -25.47
N GLY A 152 -4.80 7.24 -25.06
CA GLY A 152 -4.78 8.40 -25.96
C GLY A 152 -6.16 8.95 -26.31
N SER A 153 -7.18 8.64 -25.51
CA SER A 153 -8.50 9.27 -25.64
C SER A 153 -8.52 10.71 -25.10
N SER A 154 -9.56 11.46 -25.45
CA SER A 154 -9.81 12.80 -24.89
C SER A 154 -10.40 12.79 -23.46
N ALA A 155 -10.53 11.61 -22.83
CA ALA A 155 -10.96 11.50 -21.44
C ALA A 155 -9.75 11.75 -20.51
N PHE A 156 -9.94 12.66 -19.57
CA PHE A 156 -8.96 12.95 -18.53
C PHE A 156 -9.31 12.21 -17.26
N GLY A 157 -8.29 11.60 -16.65
CA GLY A 157 -8.39 10.94 -15.35
C GLY A 157 -8.52 11.91 -14.18
N PRO A 158 -8.53 11.40 -12.95
CA PRO A 158 -8.65 12.18 -11.72
C PRO A 158 -7.62 13.29 -11.57
N MET A 159 -6.39 13.06 -12.04
CA MET A 159 -5.29 14.03 -12.03
C MET A 159 -5.43 15.12 -13.12
N ARG A 160 -6.55 15.15 -13.86
CA ARG A 160 -6.79 16.03 -15.02
C ARG A 160 -5.79 15.83 -16.16
N ASP A 161 -5.29 14.61 -16.29
CA ASP A 161 -4.33 14.22 -17.31
C ASP A 161 -4.80 12.96 -18.05
N ALA A 162 -4.06 12.58 -19.11
CA ALA A 162 -4.31 11.37 -19.86
C ALA A 162 -4.32 10.14 -18.93
N ASP A 163 -5.30 9.28 -19.12
CA ASP A 163 -5.46 8.06 -18.34
C ASP A 163 -5.96 6.90 -19.22
N LEU A 164 -6.22 5.75 -18.62
CA LEU A 164 -6.59 4.51 -19.29
C LEU A 164 -8.01 4.08 -18.89
N PRO A 165 -9.09 4.74 -19.35
CA PRO A 165 -10.44 4.27 -19.03
C PRO A 165 -10.59 2.79 -19.41
N SER A 166 -11.18 2.00 -18.51
CA SER A 166 -11.26 0.55 -18.61
C SER A 166 -12.66 0.06 -18.90
N PHE A 167 -12.79 -1.05 -19.63
CA PHE A 167 -14.04 -1.59 -20.15
C PHE A 167 -14.08 -3.10 -20.01
N ALA A 168 -15.26 -3.65 -19.69
CA ALA A 168 -15.49 -5.08 -19.59
C ALA A 168 -15.44 -5.80 -20.95
N SER A 169 -15.71 -5.08 -22.04
CA SER A 169 -15.72 -5.68 -23.38
C SER A 169 -14.93 -4.85 -24.39
N ARG A 170 -14.31 -5.56 -25.33
CA ARG A 170 -13.62 -4.92 -26.46
C ARG A 170 -14.56 -4.03 -27.26
N LYS A 171 -15.82 -4.45 -27.47
CA LYS A 171 -16.84 -3.69 -28.18
C LYS A 171 -17.11 -2.32 -27.55
N ALA A 172 -17.23 -2.28 -26.20
CA ALA A 172 -17.41 -1.04 -25.46
C ALA A 172 -16.17 -0.13 -25.59
N ALA A 173 -14.98 -0.69 -25.40
CA ALA A 173 -13.71 0.02 -25.55
C ALA A 173 -13.54 0.61 -26.97
N ASP A 174 -13.85 -0.18 -28.03
CA ASP A 174 -13.81 0.27 -29.42
C ASP A 174 -14.85 1.37 -29.69
N GLY A 175 -16.06 1.26 -29.09
CA GLY A 175 -17.10 2.29 -29.13
C GLY A 175 -16.62 3.60 -28.55
N PHE A 176 -16.03 3.54 -27.37
CA PHE A 176 -15.46 4.70 -26.68
C PHE A 176 -14.29 5.31 -27.48
N ALA A 177 -13.37 4.49 -28.00
CA ALA A 177 -12.26 4.95 -28.82
C ALA A 177 -12.70 5.65 -30.10
N ARG A 178 -13.79 5.18 -30.77
CA ARG A 178 -14.37 5.86 -31.95
C ARG A 178 -14.93 7.25 -31.58
N SER A 179 -15.49 7.42 -30.41
CA SER A 179 -16.12 8.70 -29.99
C SER A 179 -15.15 9.68 -29.35
N ARG A 180 -14.12 9.18 -28.67
CA ARG A 180 -13.20 9.96 -27.86
C ARG A 180 -11.75 9.93 -28.34
N GLY A 181 -11.48 9.19 -29.41
CA GLY A 181 -10.13 8.90 -29.87
C GLY A 181 -9.44 7.82 -29.04
N GLY A 182 -8.22 7.50 -29.45
CA GLY A 182 -7.38 6.56 -28.72
C GLY A 182 -7.32 5.16 -29.36
N LYS A 183 -6.57 4.29 -28.70
CA LYS A 183 -6.33 2.90 -29.13
C LYS A 183 -6.69 1.95 -27.99
N VAL A 184 -7.41 0.87 -28.32
CA VAL A 184 -7.76 -0.17 -27.36
C VAL A 184 -6.56 -1.07 -27.10
N LEU A 185 -6.27 -1.32 -25.84
CA LEU A 185 -5.20 -2.16 -25.33
C LEU A 185 -5.78 -3.26 -24.42
N THR A 186 -5.11 -4.40 -24.39
CA THR A 186 -5.29 -5.41 -23.32
C THR A 186 -4.40 -5.08 -22.13
N PHE A 187 -4.61 -5.77 -21.01
CA PHE A 187 -3.78 -5.62 -19.80
C PHE A 187 -2.28 -5.79 -20.10
N SER A 188 -1.90 -6.82 -20.83
CA SER A 188 -0.49 -7.11 -21.18
C SER A 188 0.15 -6.09 -22.12
N GLN A 189 -0.65 -5.28 -22.83
CA GLN A 189 -0.17 -4.21 -23.70
C GLN A 189 0.08 -2.89 -22.97
N VAL A 190 -0.32 -2.77 -21.69
CA VAL A 190 0.01 -1.62 -20.85
C VAL A 190 1.42 -1.83 -20.27
N THR A 191 2.42 -1.50 -21.06
CA THR A 191 3.83 -1.74 -20.72
C THR A 191 4.43 -0.60 -19.87
N PRO A 192 5.57 -0.85 -19.20
CA PRO A 192 6.30 0.21 -18.50
C PRO A 192 6.68 1.39 -19.37
N GLU A 193 7.00 1.13 -20.66
CA GLU A 193 7.33 2.17 -21.64
C GLU A 193 6.14 3.08 -21.93
N LEU A 194 4.95 2.46 -22.08
CA LEU A 194 3.70 3.20 -22.27
C LEU A 194 3.43 4.12 -21.08
N LEU A 195 3.52 3.59 -19.85
CA LEU A 195 3.29 4.39 -18.64
C LEU A 195 4.29 5.55 -18.51
N ARG A 196 5.57 5.32 -18.82
CA ARG A 196 6.58 6.39 -18.84
C ARG A 196 6.29 7.47 -19.89
N SER A 197 5.69 7.11 -21.01
CA SER A 197 5.31 8.08 -22.04
C SER A 197 4.16 8.98 -21.60
N LEU A 198 3.20 8.44 -20.85
CA LEU A 198 2.10 9.20 -20.25
C LEU A 198 2.61 10.22 -19.22
N SER A 199 3.49 9.81 -18.33
CA SER A 199 4.06 10.70 -17.30
C SER A 199 4.90 11.84 -17.87
N ARG A 200 5.58 11.66 -19.04
CA ARG A 200 6.40 12.70 -19.67
C ARG A 200 5.59 13.80 -20.35
N ASN A 201 4.40 13.49 -20.81
CA ASN A 201 3.55 14.48 -21.49
C ASN A 201 3.00 15.55 -20.52
N VAL A 202 3.03 15.30 -19.22
CA VAL A 202 2.66 16.26 -18.17
C VAL A 202 3.62 17.44 -18.11
N HIS A 203 4.93 17.20 -18.31
CA HIS A 203 5.97 18.24 -18.15
C HIS A 203 6.09 19.20 -19.35
N HIS A 204 5.42 18.93 -20.47
CA HIS A 204 5.51 19.75 -21.69
C HIS A 204 4.30 20.68 -21.95
N ARG A 205 3.33 20.73 -21.02
CA ARG A 205 2.11 21.54 -21.16
C ARG A 205 2.04 22.76 -20.23
N HIS A 206 3.21 23.21 -19.71
CA HIS A 206 3.32 24.46 -18.94
C HIS A 206 4.11 25.49 -19.74
#